data_863b87463aa1d8fc09598cceebc56cbb
#
_entry.id   863b87463aa1d8fc09598cceebc56cbb
#
_cell.length_a   1.000
_cell.length_b   1.000
_cell.length_c   1.000
_cell.angle_alpha   90.00
_cell.angle_beta   90.00
_cell.angle_gamma   90.00
#
_symmetry.space_group_name_H-M   'P 1'
#
loop_
_entity.id
_entity.type
_entity.pdbx_description
1 polymer ?
#
loop_
_entity_poly.entity_id
_entity_poly.type
_entity_poly.pdbx_seq_one_letter_code
_entity_poly.pdbx_strand_id
1 'polypeptide(L)'
;KEHAEIKARTLSTVRGTVQADQLKESMGQNTLVFNLDTALRMMGDVAEFYVDNEIRNHYFVSISGYHIAEAGANPISQAALTLSNGLTYVELFNSRGLDANKFLRNFSWFFSNGMDPEYAVIGRVCRRIWAIAMRDMYGVDERGQKLKYHIQSSGRSLHAQEYTWNDYRTTLQALYALADNANSLHTNSRDEAFGTPTEDTVRDAVAIQLILSKEYGWLQNENPLQGSHVADWLTDSVEEEILKIFEEMHRRGGVLGALEVNYQRNRIQDESM
;
A
#
# COMPACT_ATOMS: atom_id res chain seq x y z
N LYS A 1 -20.35 -32.67 -12.63
CA LYS A 1 -20.47 -31.43 -13.44
C LYS A 1 -21.07 -30.30 -12.61
N GLU A 2 -22.23 -30.51 -11.98
CA GLU A 2 -22.93 -29.48 -11.18
C GLU A 2 -22.04 -28.86 -10.08
N HIS A 3 -21.32 -29.67 -9.30
CA HIS A 3 -20.37 -29.15 -8.30
C HIS A 3 -19.22 -28.28 -8.88
N ALA A 4 -18.71 -28.64 -10.05
CA ALA A 4 -17.67 -27.86 -10.71
C ALA A 4 -18.20 -26.50 -11.22
N GLU A 5 -19.44 -26.50 -11.76
CA GLU A 5 -20.11 -25.28 -12.21
C GLU A 5 -20.44 -24.33 -11.04
N ILE A 6 -20.94 -24.88 -9.93
CA ILE A 6 -21.21 -24.12 -8.70
C ILE A 6 -19.91 -23.52 -8.17
N LYS A 7 -18.83 -24.30 -8.08
CA LYS A 7 -17.51 -23.82 -7.63
C LYS A 7 -17.00 -22.67 -8.52
N ALA A 8 -17.00 -22.87 -9.84
CA ALA A 8 -16.53 -21.85 -10.79
C ALA A 8 -17.35 -20.57 -10.67
N ARG A 9 -18.67 -20.65 -10.59
CA ARG A 9 -19.55 -19.50 -10.40
C ARG A 9 -19.28 -18.79 -9.07
N THR A 10 -19.10 -19.53 -7.98
CA THR A 10 -18.81 -18.98 -6.66
C THR A 10 -17.47 -18.24 -6.67
N LEU A 11 -16.40 -18.85 -7.19
CA LEU A 11 -15.07 -18.26 -7.27
C LEU A 11 -15.03 -16.99 -8.13
N SER A 12 -15.76 -16.96 -9.25
CA SER A 12 -15.82 -15.78 -10.12
C SER A 12 -16.54 -14.58 -9.49
N THR A 13 -17.40 -14.81 -8.49
CA THR A 13 -18.21 -13.78 -7.84
C THR A 13 -17.73 -13.39 -6.45
N VAL A 14 -16.85 -14.19 -5.84
CA VAL A 14 -16.32 -13.90 -4.49
C VAL A 14 -15.60 -12.55 -4.46
N ARG A 15 -15.83 -11.81 -3.38
CA ARG A 15 -15.18 -10.51 -3.13
C ARG A 15 -14.47 -10.54 -1.78
N GLY A 16 -13.33 -9.94 -1.71
CA GLY A 16 -12.56 -9.85 -0.48
C GLY A 16 -11.10 -9.54 -0.72
N THR A 17 -10.33 -9.55 0.36
CA THR A 17 -8.89 -9.29 0.36
C THR A 17 -8.21 -10.22 1.35
N VAL A 18 -7.12 -10.83 0.95
CA VAL A 18 -6.15 -11.45 1.84
C VAL A 18 -4.94 -10.53 1.94
N GLN A 19 -4.53 -10.19 3.15
CA GLN A 19 -3.34 -9.39 3.39
C GLN A 19 -2.10 -10.30 3.43
N ALA A 20 -1.76 -10.89 2.28
CA ALA A 20 -0.57 -11.69 2.13
C ALA A 20 0.52 -10.87 1.43
N ASP A 21 1.55 -10.47 2.18
CA ASP A 21 2.74 -9.77 1.67
C ASP A 21 3.96 -10.27 2.45
N GLN A 22 4.62 -11.30 1.92
CA GLN A 22 5.74 -11.96 2.58
C GLN A 22 7.01 -11.09 2.62
N LEU A 23 7.16 -10.20 1.63
CA LEU A 23 8.30 -9.29 1.59
C LEU A 23 8.24 -8.26 2.72
N LYS A 24 7.06 -7.67 2.99
CA LYS A 24 6.91 -6.72 4.10
C LYS A 24 7.09 -7.40 5.47
N GLU A 25 6.68 -8.68 5.60
CA GLU A 25 6.91 -9.45 6.83
C GLU A 25 8.41 -9.59 7.13
N SER A 26 9.23 -9.79 6.07
CA SER A 26 10.68 -9.93 6.23
C SER A 26 11.36 -8.63 6.65
N MET A 27 10.88 -7.47 6.17
CA MET A 27 11.57 -6.19 6.36
C MET A 27 11.01 -5.33 7.50
N GLY A 28 9.70 -5.41 7.77
CA GLY A 28 9.03 -4.51 8.70
C GLY A 28 8.51 -5.19 9.98
N GLN A 29 7.99 -6.42 9.89
CA GLN A 29 7.30 -7.05 11.02
C GLN A 29 8.02 -8.24 11.66
N ASN A 30 8.91 -8.90 10.92
CA ASN A 30 9.66 -10.06 11.42
C ASN A 30 8.78 -11.26 11.83
N THR A 31 7.66 -11.45 11.14
CA THR A 31 6.62 -12.43 11.50
C THR A 31 6.47 -13.57 10.50
N LEU A 32 7.54 -13.88 9.75
CA LEU A 32 7.53 -15.00 8.80
C LEU A 32 7.33 -16.33 9.53
N VAL A 33 6.29 -17.07 9.13
CA VAL A 33 6.02 -18.43 9.60
C VAL A 33 6.91 -19.45 8.86
N PHE A 34 7.19 -19.20 7.59
CA PHE A 34 8.07 -19.98 6.73
C PHE A 34 9.27 -19.15 6.31
N ASN A 35 10.35 -19.83 5.87
CA ASN A 35 11.44 -19.10 5.23
C ASN A 35 10.94 -18.40 3.96
N LEU A 36 11.66 -17.35 3.55
CA LEU A 36 11.23 -16.48 2.46
C LEU A 36 11.01 -17.23 1.14
N ASP A 37 11.89 -18.17 0.79
CA ASP A 37 11.78 -18.96 -0.45
C ASP A 37 10.50 -19.79 -0.48
N THR A 38 10.16 -20.43 0.63
CA THR A 38 8.92 -21.20 0.76
C THR A 38 7.71 -20.28 0.69
N ALA A 39 7.75 -19.15 1.38
CA ALA A 39 6.67 -18.17 1.39
C ALA A 39 6.42 -17.59 -0.01
N LEU A 40 7.46 -17.26 -0.76
CA LEU A 40 7.33 -16.78 -2.15
C LEU A 40 6.81 -17.86 -3.09
N ARG A 41 7.22 -19.12 -2.93
CA ARG A 41 6.63 -20.22 -3.70
C ARG A 41 5.14 -20.37 -3.44
N MET A 42 4.71 -20.30 -2.18
CA MET A 42 3.28 -20.33 -1.81
C MET A 42 2.51 -19.16 -2.42
N MET A 43 3.11 -17.97 -2.45
CA MET A 43 2.49 -16.80 -3.12
C MET A 43 2.28 -17.06 -4.62
N GLY A 44 3.25 -17.69 -5.28
CA GLY A 44 3.13 -18.10 -6.68
C GLY A 44 2.00 -19.12 -6.90
N ASP A 45 1.90 -20.14 -6.04
CA ASP A 45 0.83 -21.15 -6.12
C ASP A 45 -0.56 -20.52 -5.94
N VAL A 46 -0.68 -19.54 -5.05
CA VAL A 46 -1.90 -18.76 -4.89
C VAL A 46 -2.23 -17.95 -6.15
N ALA A 47 -1.23 -17.29 -6.74
CA ALA A 47 -1.43 -16.52 -7.97
C ALA A 47 -1.91 -17.42 -9.13
N GLU A 48 -1.29 -18.60 -9.32
CA GLU A 48 -1.72 -19.60 -10.30
C GLU A 48 -3.18 -20.01 -10.07
N PHE A 49 -3.53 -20.35 -8.83
CA PHE A 49 -4.90 -20.72 -8.47
C PHE A 49 -5.91 -19.62 -8.83
N TYR A 50 -5.58 -18.35 -8.59
CA TYR A 50 -6.46 -17.21 -8.92
C TYR A 50 -6.61 -17.01 -10.43
N VAL A 51 -5.53 -17.14 -11.18
CA VAL A 51 -5.56 -17.04 -12.64
C VAL A 51 -6.34 -18.18 -13.27
N ASP A 52 -6.08 -19.43 -12.85
CA ASP A 52 -6.70 -20.62 -13.39
C ASP A 52 -8.21 -20.71 -13.09
N ASN A 53 -8.64 -20.18 -11.95
CA ASN A 53 -10.05 -20.18 -11.55
C ASN A 53 -10.77 -18.85 -11.87
N GLU A 54 -10.17 -17.96 -12.61
CA GLU A 54 -10.72 -16.65 -13.01
C GLU A 54 -11.27 -15.82 -11.83
N ILE A 55 -10.60 -15.85 -10.67
CA ILE A 55 -11.01 -15.08 -9.49
C ILE A 55 -10.67 -13.62 -9.71
N ARG A 56 -11.67 -12.80 -10.02
CA ARG A 56 -11.45 -11.42 -10.51
C ARG A 56 -11.69 -10.33 -9.47
N ASN A 57 -12.46 -10.61 -8.43
CA ASN A 57 -12.94 -9.60 -7.48
C ASN A 57 -12.41 -9.80 -6.06
N HIS A 58 -11.41 -10.65 -5.90
CA HIS A 58 -10.76 -10.94 -4.63
C HIS A 58 -9.26 -10.65 -4.76
N TYR A 59 -8.72 -9.83 -3.87
CA TYR A 59 -7.29 -9.53 -3.83
C TYR A 59 -6.56 -10.60 -3.05
N PHE A 60 -5.53 -11.21 -3.64
CA PHE A 60 -4.73 -12.25 -2.98
C PHE A 60 -3.42 -11.74 -2.41
N VAL A 61 -3.00 -10.55 -2.79
CA VAL A 61 -1.87 -9.84 -2.20
C VAL A 61 -2.25 -8.40 -1.89
N SER A 62 -1.91 -7.95 -0.69
CA SER A 62 -2.02 -6.56 -0.28
C SER A 62 -0.60 -6.06 0.00
N ILE A 63 -0.02 -5.39 -1.00
CA ILE A 63 1.35 -4.87 -0.93
C ILE A 63 1.36 -3.69 0.02
N SER A 64 1.99 -3.88 1.19
CA SER A 64 1.75 -3.04 2.34
C SER A 64 2.96 -2.19 2.72
N GLY A 65 2.89 -0.91 2.44
CA GLY A 65 3.77 0.11 2.99
C GLY A 65 3.42 0.54 4.41
N TYR A 66 2.14 0.37 4.81
CA TYR A 66 1.68 0.73 6.16
C TYR A 66 2.59 0.19 7.26
N HIS A 67 2.86 -1.12 7.26
CA HIS A 67 3.69 -1.76 8.28
C HIS A 67 5.15 -1.29 8.24
N ILE A 68 5.66 -0.96 7.06
CA ILE A 68 7.01 -0.41 6.86
C ILE A 68 7.10 0.99 7.50
N ALA A 69 6.10 1.84 7.28
CA ALA A 69 6.01 3.17 7.87
C ALA A 69 5.82 3.09 9.40
N GLU A 70 4.93 2.21 9.90
CA GLU A 70 4.71 2.04 11.34
C GLU A 70 5.96 1.45 12.05
N ALA A 71 6.81 0.69 11.33
CA ALA A 71 8.11 0.25 11.83
C ALA A 71 9.16 1.37 11.88
N GLY A 72 8.95 2.50 11.19
CA GLY A 72 9.83 3.64 11.28
C GLY A 72 10.21 4.34 9.98
N ALA A 73 9.89 3.77 8.83
CA ALA A 73 10.23 4.37 7.54
C ALA A 73 9.56 5.74 7.34
N ASN A 74 10.29 6.66 6.73
CA ASN A 74 9.74 7.93 6.26
C ASN A 74 8.83 7.70 5.03
N PRO A 75 8.05 8.72 4.59
CA PRO A 75 7.12 8.58 3.46
C PRO A 75 7.77 8.07 2.17
N ILE A 76 8.96 8.56 1.85
CA ILE A 76 9.69 8.21 0.63
C ILE A 76 10.14 6.76 0.66
N SER A 77 10.74 6.32 1.76
CA SER A 77 11.16 4.93 1.97
C SER A 77 9.97 3.98 2.00
N GLN A 78 8.86 4.38 2.63
CA GLN A 78 7.59 3.63 2.56
C GLN A 78 7.20 3.35 1.10
N ALA A 79 7.12 4.41 0.29
CA ALA A 79 6.71 4.31 -1.11
C ALA A 79 7.69 3.45 -1.93
N ALA A 80 8.99 3.71 -1.81
CA ALA A 80 10.03 3.02 -2.55
C ALA A 80 10.04 1.52 -2.24
N LEU A 81 10.06 1.13 -0.97
CA LEU A 81 10.08 -0.27 -0.56
C LEU A 81 8.78 -1.00 -0.96
N THR A 82 7.64 -0.33 -0.84
CA THR A 82 6.35 -0.91 -1.25
C THR A 82 6.27 -1.15 -2.75
N LEU A 83 6.65 -0.17 -3.57
CA LEU A 83 6.67 -0.33 -5.03
C LEU A 83 7.66 -1.42 -5.46
N SER A 84 8.84 -1.47 -4.86
CA SER A 84 9.82 -2.52 -5.14
C SER A 84 9.30 -3.92 -4.81
N ASN A 85 8.57 -4.07 -3.71
CA ASN A 85 7.90 -5.33 -3.38
C ASN A 85 6.88 -5.71 -4.46
N GLY A 86 6.09 -4.74 -4.93
CA GLY A 86 5.13 -4.95 -6.00
C GLY A 86 5.79 -5.42 -7.30
N LEU A 87 6.87 -4.75 -7.72
CA LEU A 87 7.65 -5.15 -8.90
C LEU A 87 8.25 -6.57 -8.74
N THR A 88 8.72 -6.90 -7.54
CA THR A 88 9.24 -8.24 -7.24
C THR A 88 8.16 -9.32 -7.37
N TYR A 89 6.92 -9.04 -6.94
CA TYR A 89 5.80 -9.97 -7.17
C TYR A 89 5.43 -10.10 -8.64
N VAL A 90 5.50 -9.03 -9.42
CA VAL A 90 5.28 -9.12 -10.87
C VAL A 90 6.31 -10.04 -11.52
N GLU A 91 7.59 -9.86 -11.19
CA GLU A 91 8.67 -10.74 -11.70
C GLU A 91 8.48 -12.19 -11.25
N LEU A 92 8.13 -12.42 -9.99
CA LEU A 92 7.88 -13.75 -9.44
C LEU A 92 6.77 -14.47 -10.22
N PHE A 93 5.66 -13.80 -10.49
CA PHE A 93 4.53 -14.44 -11.16
C PHE A 93 4.77 -14.58 -12.67
N ASN A 94 5.42 -13.62 -13.30
CA ASN A 94 5.85 -13.73 -14.69
C ASN A 94 6.85 -14.89 -14.89
N SER A 95 7.77 -15.11 -13.96
CA SER A 95 8.73 -16.22 -14.03
C SER A 95 8.07 -17.61 -13.99
N ARG A 96 6.82 -17.68 -13.47
CA ARG A 96 5.98 -18.88 -13.50
C ARG A 96 5.14 -18.99 -14.80
N GLY A 97 5.30 -18.07 -15.73
CA GLY A 97 4.55 -18.03 -17.00
C GLY A 97 3.14 -17.47 -16.88
N LEU A 98 2.80 -16.79 -15.77
CA LEU A 98 1.50 -16.14 -15.62
C LEU A 98 1.45 -14.82 -16.40
N ASP A 99 0.32 -14.56 -17.05
CA ASP A 99 0.06 -13.31 -17.78
C ASP A 99 -0.25 -12.18 -16.77
N ALA A 100 0.56 -11.12 -16.79
CA ALA A 100 0.43 -9.97 -15.94
C ALA A 100 -0.96 -9.31 -16.03
N ASN A 101 -1.59 -9.27 -17.19
CA ASN A 101 -2.95 -8.76 -17.39
C ASN A 101 -4.02 -9.54 -16.61
N LYS A 102 -3.72 -10.80 -16.25
CA LYS A 102 -4.65 -11.65 -15.50
C LYS A 102 -4.53 -11.48 -14.00
N PHE A 103 -3.31 -11.36 -13.45
CA PHE A 103 -3.12 -11.30 -12.00
C PHE A 103 -3.03 -9.89 -11.43
N LEU A 104 -2.58 -8.88 -12.16
CA LEU A 104 -2.42 -7.51 -11.63
C LEU A 104 -3.73 -6.88 -11.14
N ARG A 105 -4.85 -7.28 -11.70
CA ARG A 105 -6.17 -6.85 -11.21
C ARG A 105 -6.47 -7.25 -9.77
N ASN A 106 -5.77 -8.27 -9.27
CA ASN A 106 -5.91 -8.84 -7.93
C ASN A 106 -4.84 -8.29 -6.95
N PHE A 107 -4.06 -7.29 -7.37
CA PHE A 107 -3.17 -6.53 -6.48
C PHE A 107 -3.97 -5.44 -5.76
N SER A 108 -3.76 -5.33 -4.46
CA SER A 108 -4.15 -4.16 -3.68
C SER A 108 -2.92 -3.56 -3.01
N TRP A 109 -3.02 -2.28 -2.70
CA TRP A 109 -1.92 -1.53 -2.09
C TRP A 109 -2.41 -0.90 -0.80
N PHE A 110 -1.52 -0.80 0.17
CA PHE A 110 -1.86 -0.30 1.48
C PHE A 110 -0.73 0.60 2.01
N PHE A 111 -1.05 1.87 2.26
CA PHE A 111 -0.10 2.86 2.76
C PHE A 111 -0.56 3.46 4.09
N SER A 112 0.40 3.98 4.84
CA SER A 112 0.18 4.83 6.01
C SER A 112 0.26 6.30 5.61
N ASN A 113 -0.55 7.13 6.26
CA ASN A 113 -0.41 8.59 6.22
C ASN A 113 -0.06 9.11 7.62
N GLY A 114 1.11 9.75 7.72
CA GLY A 114 1.54 10.51 8.89
C GLY A 114 1.25 12.00 8.75
N MET A 115 2.13 12.82 9.32
CA MET A 115 1.97 14.28 9.38
C MET A 115 2.87 15.04 8.40
N ASP A 116 3.80 14.35 7.71
CA ASP A 116 4.74 14.99 6.78
C ASP A 116 4.03 15.38 5.47
N PRO A 117 4.41 16.51 4.84
CA PRO A 117 3.74 17.01 3.65
C PRO A 117 3.83 16.07 2.44
N GLU A 118 4.85 15.20 2.37
CA GLU A 118 5.04 14.21 1.32
C GLU A 118 3.83 13.24 1.22
N TYR A 119 3.13 13.01 2.33
CA TYR A 119 1.93 12.17 2.32
C TYR A 119 0.80 12.71 1.44
N ALA A 120 0.80 13.99 1.11
CA ALA A 120 -0.18 14.56 0.19
C ALA A 120 0.02 14.13 -1.28
N VAL A 121 1.16 13.52 -1.63
CA VAL A 121 1.51 13.16 -3.01
C VAL A 121 2.01 11.72 -3.19
N ILE A 122 2.11 10.93 -2.11
CA ILE A 122 2.64 9.56 -2.16
C ILE A 122 1.89 8.69 -3.15
N GLY A 123 0.57 8.67 -3.12
CA GLY A 123 -0.23 7.88 -4.04
C GLY A 123 -0.13 8.38 -5.48
N ARG A 124 -0.03 9.70 -5.70
CA ARG A 124 0.19 10.31 -7.01
C ARG A 124 1.52 9.82 -7.62
N VAL A 125 2.60 9.86 -6.84
CA VAL A 125 3.92 9.38 -7.25
C VAL A 125 3.89 7.88 -7.52
N CYS A 126 3.34 7.11 -6.58
CA CYS A 126 3.25 5.65 -6.74
C CYS A 126 2.45 5.24 -7.98
N ARG A 127 1.32 5.91 -8.26
CA ARG A 127 0.53 5.66 -9.48
C ARG A 127 1.31 5.98 -10.74
N ARG A 128 2.08 7.07 -10.75
CA ARG A 128 2.90 7.48 -11.91
C ARG A 128 4.01 6.45 -12.19
N ILE A 129 4.81 6.12 -11.19
CA ILE A 129 5.89 5.14 -11.33
C ILE A 129 5.34 3.77 -11.75
N TRP A 130 4.27 3.31 -11.09
CA TRP A 130 3.66 2.03 -11.39
C TRP A 130 3.11 1.95 -12.81
N ALA A 131 2.37 2.96 -13.23
CA ALA A 131 1.78 2.99 -14.58
C ALA A 131 2.85 2.97 -15.67
N ILE A 132 3.93 3.74 -15.50
CA ILE A 132 5.07 3.76 -16.44
C ILE A 132 5.75 2.40 -16.47
N ALA A 133 6.07 1.82 -15.31
CA ALA A 133 6.71 0.51 -15.24
C ALA A 133 5.85 -0.59 -15.88
N MET A 134 4.57 -0.65 -15.57
CA MET A 134 3.67 -1.66 -16.13
C MET A 134 3.49 -1.51 -17.65
N ARG A 135 3.41 -0.29 -18.14
CA ARG A 135 3.29 -0.02 -19.57
C ARG A 135 4.58 -0.35 -20.32
N ASP A 136 5.70 0.20 -19.88
CA ASP A 136 6.94 0.25 -20.67
C ASP A 136 7.82 -0.99 -20.48
N MET A 137 7.80 -1.61 -19.28
CA MET A 137 8.59 -2.80 -18.99
C MET A 137 7.82 -4.10 -19.27
N TYR A 138 6.50 -4.12 -19.02
CA TYR A 138 5.72 -5.35 -19.06
C TYR A 138 4.62 -5.37 -20.13
N GLY A 139 4.37 -4.25 -20.84
CA GLY A 139 3.36 -4.17 -21.89
C GLY A 139 1.93 -4.44 -21.40
N VAL A 140 1.64 -4.10 -20.15
CA VAL A 140 0.36 -4.38 -19.48
C VAL A 140 -0.71 -3.41 -19.94
N ASP A 141 -1.96 -3.87 -20.00
CA ASP A 141 -3.13 -3.07 -20.35
C ASP A 141 -3.42 -1.94 -19.33
N GLU A 142 -4.30 -0.99 -19.70
CA GLU A 142 -4.67 0.15 -18.85
C GLU A 142 -5.19 -0.27 -17.47
N ARG A 143 -5.79 -1.45 -17.34
CA ARG A 143 -6.32 -1.92 -16.06
C ARG A 143 -5.20 -2.34 -15.10
N GLY A 144 -4.18 -3.01 -15.61
CA GLY A 144 -3.01 -3.43 -14.82
C GLY A 144 -2.08 -2.26 -14.48
N GLN A 145 -2.12 -1.17 -15.25
CA GLN A 145 -1.39 0.06 -14.96
C GLN A 145 -1.98 0.86 -13.78
N LYS A 146 -3.20 0.53 -13.31
CA LYS A 146 -3.87 1.25 -12.22
C LYS A 146 -3.43 0.73 -10.86
N LEU A 147 -2.77 1.58 -10.08
CA LEU A 147 -2.46 1.33 -8.68
C LEU A 147 -3.64 1.82 -7.82
N LYS A 148 -4.35 0.87 -7.21
CA LYS A 148 -5.47 1.15 -6.29
C LYS A 148 -5.02 0.90 -4.87
N TYR A 149 -5.14 1.90 -4.01
CA TYR A 149 -4.62 1.81 -2.66
C TYR A 149 -5.60 2.26 -1.58
N HIS A 150 -5.43 1.62 -0.45
CA HIS A 150 -6.03 1.97 0.82
C HIS A 150 -5.05 2.80 1.63
N ILE A 151 -5.54 3.79 2.35
CA ILE A 151 -4.77 4.54 3.36
C ILE A 151 -5.34 4.23 4.75
N GLN A 152 -4.45 4.01 5.70
CA GLN A 152 -4.75 4.11 7.12
C GLN A 152 -3.94 5.26 7.71
N SER A 153 -4.56 6.07 8.55
CA SER A 153 -3.83 7.08 9.32
C SER A 153 -2.78 6.44 10.22
N SER A 154 -1.61 7.07 10.37
CA SER A 154 -0.49 6.50 11.12
C SER A 154 -0.76 6.42 12.62
N GLY A 155 -0.60 5.25 13.20
CA GLY A 155 -0.61 5.03 14.65
C GLY A 155 0.60 5.64 15.35
N ARG A 156 1.78 5.64 14.68
CA ARG A 156 3.02 6.25 15.20
C ARG A 156 2.89 7.74 15.48
N SER A 157 2.05 8.43 14.74
CA SER A 157 1.82 9.87 14.91
C SER A 157 0.95 10.20 16.12
N LEU A 158 0.34 9.20 16.75
CA LEU A 158 -0.58 9.39 17.86
C LEU A 158 0.15 9.28 19.21
N HIS A 159 -0.32 10.03 20.19
CA HIS A 159 0.26 10.10 21.52
C HIS A 159 -0.69 9.53 22.57
N ALA A 160 -0.14 8.77 23.52
CA ALA A 160 -0.90 8.26 24.67
C ALA A 160 -1.22 9.37 25.68
N GLN A 161 -0.32 10.36 25.82
CA GLN A 161 -0.57 11.55 26.64
C GLN A 161 -1.39 12.56 25.84
N GLU A 162 -2.33 13.25 26.50
CA GLU A 162 -3.21 14.20 25.84
C GLU A 162 -3.91 13.60 24.60
N TYR A 163 -4.34 12.35 24.73
CA TYR A 163 -4.84 11.53 23.63
C TYR A 163 -6.06 12.12 22.89
N THR A 164 -6.78 13.04 23.51
CA THR A 164 -7.90 13.76 22.89
C THR A 164 -7.47 14.58 21.68
N TRP A 165 -6.19 15.02 21.61
CA TRP A 165 -5.64 15.71 20.46
C TRP A 165 -5.39 14.78 19.25
N ASN A 166 -5.47 13.47 19.42
CA ASN A 166 -5.28 12.51 18.36
C ASN A 166 -6.36 12.61 17.27
N ASP A 167 -7.58 13.01 17.61
CA ASP A 167 -8.64 13.25 16.62
C ASP A 167 -8.26 14.35 15.63
N TYR A 168 -7.58 15.40 16.08
CA TYR A 168 -7.06 16.46 15.20
C TYR A 168 -5.94 15.92 14.29
N ARG A 169 -5.02 15.11 14.83
CA ARG A 169 -3.95 14.48 14.06
C ARG A 169 -4.53 13.58 12.99
N THR A 170 -5.44 12.69 13.36
CA THR A 170 -6.14 11.78 12.43
C THR A 170 -6.90 12.54 11.34
N THR A 171 -7.53 13.68 11.69
CA THR A 171 -8.21 14.53 10.71
C THR A 171 -7.25 15.09 9.67
N LEU A 172 -6.07 15.59 10.07
CA LEU A 172 -5.06 16.11 9.13
C LEU A 172 -4.49 15.02 8.24
N GLN A 173 -4.23 13.82 8.79
CA GLN A 173 -3.79 12.65 8.02
C GLN A 173 -4.84 12.21 7.00
N ALA A 174 -6.11 12.24 7.39
CA ALA A 174 -7.23 11.95 6.50
C ALA A 174 -7.37 12.98 5.38
N LEU A 175 -7.09 14.26 5.64
CA LEU A 175 -7.02 15.30 4.61
C LEU A 175 -5.97 15.01 3.55
N TYR A 176 -4.79 14.54 3.92
CA TYR A 176 -3.77 14.12 2.96
C TYR A 176 -4.25 12.96 2.09
N ALA A 177 -4.94 11.97 2.67
CA ALA A 177 -5.50 10.86 1.92
C ALA A 177 -6.54 11.32 0.87
N LEU A 178 -7.36 12.31 1.22
CA LEU A 178 -8.32 12.93 0.29
C LEU A 178 -7.61 13.73 -0.80
N ALA A 179 -6.61 14.53 -0.44
CA ALA A 179 -5.83 15.34 -1.39
C ALA A 179 -5.13 14.46 -2.42
N ASP A 180 -4.65 13.29 -1.99
CA ASP A 180 -3.94 12.31 -2.82
C ASP A 180 -4.87 11.33 -3.55
N ASN A 181 -6.18 11.48 -3.44
CA ASN A 181 -7.18 10.62 -4.10
C ASN A 181 -7.06 9.12 -3.72
N ALA A 182 -6.90 8.80 -2.45
CA ALA A 182 -6.92 7.42 -1.98
C ALA A 182 -8.25 6.73 -2.35
N ASN A 183 -8.19 5.46 -2.72
CA ASN A 183 -9.41 4.70 -3.09
C ASN A 183 -10.27 4.35 -1.88
N SER A 184 -9.66 4.20 -0.71
CA SER A 184 -10.36 4.01 0.56
C SER A 184 -9.50 4.49 1.72
N LEU A 185 -10.15 4.83 2.83
CA LEU A 185 -9.52 5.43 4.00
C LEU A 185 -10.00 4.75 5.28
N HIS A 186 -9.06 4.47 6.17
CA HIS A 186 -9.29 4.15 7.56
C HIS A 186 -8.73 5.28 8.45
N THR A 187 -9.52 5.75 9.36
CA THR A 187 -9.14 6.73 10.39
C THR A 187 -9.00 6.04 11.73
N ASN A 188 -7.82 6.12 12.34
CA ASN A 188 -7.61 5.57 13.68
C ASN A 188 -8.43 6.33 14.72
N SER A 189 -8.91 5.62 15.72
CA SER A 189 -9.50 6.26 16.90
C SER A 189 -8.43 6.91 17.77
N ARG A 190 -8.83 7.89 18.59
CA ARG A 190 -7.86 8.65 19.41
C ARG A 190 -7.15 7.81 20.47
N ASP A 191 -7.71 6.66 20.85
CA ASP A 191 -7.16 5.71 21.81
C ASP A 191 -6.25 4.62 21.18
N GLU A 192 -6.04 4.66 19.86
CA GLU A 192 -5.16 3.73 19.13
C GLU A 192 -3.76 3.64 19.73
N ALA A 193 -3.23 4.73 20.29
CA ALA A 193 -1.89 4.77 20.85
C ALA A 193 -1.67 3.90 22.10
N PHE A 194 -2.74 3.44 22.78
CA PHE A 194 -2.62 2.73 24.04
C PHE A 194 -3.64 1.61 24.25
N GLY A 195 -4.61 1.42 23.38
CA GLY A 195 -5.63 0.41 23.60
C GLY A 195 -6.57 0.11 22.46
N THR A 196 -7.53 -0.75 22.75
CA THR A 196 -8.63 -1.06 21.85
C THR A 196 -9.66 0.07 21.89
N PRO A 197 -10.20 0.52 20.75
CA PRO A 197 -11.13 1.63 20.72
C PRO A 197 -12.45 1.33 21.46
N THR A 198 -13.00 2.35 22.10
CA THR A 198 -14.34 2.32 22.69
C THR A 198 -15.40 2.68 21.64
N GLU A 199 -16.68 2.49 21.95
CA GLU A 199 -17.77 2.88 21.05
C GLU A 199 -17.74 4.38 20.72
N ASP A 200 -17.45 5.24 21.69
CA ASP A 200 -17.40 6.69 21.50
C ASP A 200 -16.22 7.08 20.59
N THR A 201 -15.04 6.50 20.82
CA THR A 201 -13.84 6.82 20.02
C THR A 201 -13.93 6.29 18.59
N VAL A 202 -14.60 5.15 18.37
CA VAL A 202 -14.94 4.66 17.02
C VAL A 202 -15.91 5.60 16.32
N ARG A 203 -16.93 6.09 17.07
CA ARG A 203 -17.91 7.05 16.52
C ARG A 203 -17.21 8.34 16.06
N ASP A 204 -16.28 8.87 16.84
CA ASP A 204 -15.51 10.06 16.49
C ASP A 204 -14.62 9.82 15.26
N ALA A 205 -13.94 8.68 15.20
CA ALA A 205 -13.13 8.31 14.05
C ALA A 205 -13.96 8.19 12.75
N VAL A 206 -15.18 7.66 12.81
CA VAL A 206 -16.12 7.63 11.69
C VAL A 206 -16.63 9.04 11.36
N ALA A 207 -16.89 9.88 12.38
CA ALA A 207 -17.33 11.25 12.19
C ALA A 207 -16.31 12.09 11.42
N ILE A 208 -15.01 11.89 11.64
CA ILE A 208 -13.94 12.53 10.86
C ILE A 208 -14.17 12.30 9.37
N GLN A 209 -14.38 11.03 8.95
CA GLN A 209 -14.61 10.72 7.53
C GLN A 209 -15.92 11.33 7.00
N LEU A 210 -16.98 11.33 7.80
CA LEU A 210 -18.27 11.92 7.41
C LEU A 210 -18.16 13.43 7.22
N ILE A 211 -17.51 14.14 8.15
CA ILE A 211 -17.26 15.58 8.05
C ILE A 211 -16.48 15.90 6.80
N LEU A 212 -15.35 15.21 6.58
CA LEU A 212 -14.50 15.43 5.41
C LEU A 212 -15.23 15.12 4.10
N SER A 213 -16.08 14.09 4.06
CA SER A 213 -16.76 13.66 2.84
C SER A 213 -18.06 14.40 2.56
N LYS A 214 -18.76 14.90 3.58
CA LYS A 214 -20.09 15.50 3.43
C LYS A 214 -20.10 17.00 3.61
N GLU A 215 -19.22 17.56 4.42
CA GLU A 215 -19.23 18.97 4.81
C GLU A 215 -18.06 19.75 4.20
N TYR A 216 -16.85 19.13 4.15
CA TYR A 216 -15.63 19.82 3.69
C TYR A 216 -15.59 20.08 2.17
N GLY A 217 -16.29 19.29 1.36
CA GLY A 217 -16.49 19.54 -0.06
C GLY A 217 -15.36 19.16 -1.02
N TRP A 218 -14.20 18.73 -0.54
CA TRP A 218 -13.08 18.33 -1.43
C TRP A 218 -13.40 17.11 -2.30
N LEU A 219 -14.24 16.20 -1.82
CA LEU A 219 -14.67 15.04 -2.60
C LEU A 219 -15.60 15.37 -3.78
N GLN A 220 -16.04 16.62 -3.90
CA GLN A 220 -16.75 17.11 -5.09
C GLN A 220 -15.79 17.34 -6.27
N ASN A 221 -14.50 17.28 -6.05
CA ASN A 221 -13.46 17.47 -7.05
C ASN A 221 -12.65 16.17 -7.17
N GLU A 222 -12.44 15.69 -8.40
CA GLU A 222 -11.67 14.46 -8.67
C GLU A 222 -10.17 14.61 -8.36
N ASN A 223 -9.63 15.83 -8.40
CA ASN A 223 -8.24 16.11 -8.08
C ASN A 223 -8.11 17.49 -7.40
N PRO A 224 -8.25 17.56 -6.08
CA PRO A 224 -8.25 18.84 -5.36
C PRO A 224 -6.89 19.57 -5.41
N LEU A 225 -5.80 18.87 -5.71
CA LEU A 225 -4.46 19.47 -5.85
C LEU A 225 -4.08 19.79 -7.31
N GLN A 226 -5.00 19.63 -8.27
CA GLN A 226 -4.73 19.92 -9.68
C GLN A 226 -4.34 21.39 -9.88
N GLY A 227 -3.22 21.61 -10.58
CA GLY A 227 -2.68 22.94 -10.85
C GLY A 227 -1.94 23.59 -9.67
N SER A 228 -1.71 22.84 -8.59
CA SER A 228 -0.88 23.30 -7.47
C SER A 228 0.61 23.13 -7.80
N HIS A 229 1.32 24.24 -7.96
CA HIS A 229 2.78 24.22 -8.17
C HIS A 229 3.54 23.49 -7.05
N VAL A 230 3.07 23.62 -5.80
CA VAL A 230 3.69 22.92 -4.65
C VAL A 230 3.50 21.42 -4.77
N ALA A 231 2.29 20.97 -5.12
CA ALA A 231 2.02 19.53 -5.28
C ALA A 231 2.80 18.93 -6.46
N ASP A 232 2.94 19.66 -7.56
CA ASP A 232 3.71 19.20 -8.72
C ASP A 232 5.20 19.12 -8.40
N TRP A 233 5.76 20.18 -7.81
CA TRP A 233 7.15 20.18 -7.36
C TRP A 233 7.47 19.07 -6.35
N LEU A 234 6.59 18.90 -5.35
CA LEU A 234 6.75 17.85 -4.34
C LEU A 234 6.65 16.45 -4.96
N THR A 235 5.73 16.26 -5.91
CA THR A 235 5.59 15.01 -6.68
C THR A 235 6.89 14.65 -7.39
N ASP A 236 7.50 15.58 -8.10
CA ASP A 236 8.73 15.36 -8.85
C ASP A 236 9.92 15.09 -7.91
N SER A 237 10.02 15.85 -6.81
CA SER A 237 11.08 15.66 -5.81
C SER A 237 10.99 14.30 -5.12
N VAL A 238 9.80 13.89 -4.71
CA VAL A 238 9.57 12.58 -4.08
C VAL A 238 9.84 11.44 -5.05
N GLU A 239 9.44 11.57 -6.33
CA GLU A 239 9.74 10.58 -7.35
C GLU A 239 11.24 10.39 -7.53
N GLU A 240 12.01 11.48 -7.61
CA GLU A 240 13.47 11.43 -7.75
C GLU A 240 14.11 10.66 -6.59
N GLU A 241 13.70 10.91 -5.36
CA GLU A 241 14.24 10.21 -4.19
C GLU A 241 13.83 8.73 -4.16
N ILE A 242 12.62 8.37 -4.58
CA ILE A 242 12.19 6.98 -4.72
C ILE A 242 13.08 6.24 -5.74
N LEU A 243 13.35 6.87 -6.88
CA LEU A 243 14.20 6.28 -7.92
C LEU A 243 15.64 6.07 -7.44
N LYS A 244 16.18 6.95 -6.60
CA LYS A 244 17.49 6.74 -5.96
C LYS A 244 17.50 5.49 -5.06
N ILE A 245 16.43 5.26 -4.28
CA ILE A 245 16.31 4.05 -3.46
C ILE A 245 16.21 2.81 -4.34
N PHE A 246 15.48 2.87 -5.47
CA PHE A 246 15.43 1.76 -6.43
C PHE A 246 16.82 1.42 -6.96
N GLU A 247 17.62 2.43 -7.33
CA GLU A 247 18.99 2.22 -7.80
C GLU A 247 19.87 1.58 -6.71
N GLU A 248 19.75 2.05 -5.47
CA GLU A 248 20.47 1.46 -4.34
C GLU A 248 20.12 -0.01 -4.10
N MET A 249 18.83 -0.38 -4.20
CA MET A 249 18.40 -1.77 -4.11
C MET A 249 18.84 -2.59 -5.31
N HIS A 250 18.76 -2.04 -6.52
CA HIS A 250 19.22 -2.71 -7.73
C HIS A 250 20.68 -3.09 -7.64
N ARG A 251 21.55 -2.20 -7.17
CA ARG A 251 23.00 -2.47 -6.95
C ARG A 251 23.25 -3.61 -5.94
N ARG A 252 22.28 -3.94 -5.11
CA ARG A 252 22.34 -5.02 -4.10
C ARG A 252 21.69 -6.33 -4.56
N GLY A 253 21.28 -6.42 -5.82
CA GLY A 253 20.59 -7.60 -6.36
C GLY A 253 19.07 -7.53 -6.19
N GLY A 254 18.50 -6.35 -6.22
CA GLY A 254 17.05 -6.13 -6.06
C GLY A 254 16.58 -6.27 -4.62
N VAL A 255 15.28 -6.48 -4.44
CA VAL A 255 14.66 -6.59 -3.09
C VAL A 255 15.25 -7.77 -2.30
N LEU A 256 15.42 -8.92 -2.94
CA LEU A 256 15.89 -10.14 -2.26
C LEU A 256 17.36 -10.01 -1.85
N GLY A 257 18.26 -9.56 -2.75
CA GLY A 257 19.65 -9.33 -2.39
C GLY A 257 19.84 -8.23 -1.35
N ALA A 258 19.00 -7.18 -1.39
CA ALA A 258 19.00 -6.13 -0.37
C ALA A 258 18.52 -6.66 1.01
N LEU A 259 17.59 -7.63 1.05
CA LEU A 259 17.17 -8.30 2.28
C LEU A 259 18.28 -9.14 2.90
N GLU A 260 19.07 -9.84 2.09
CA GLU A 260 20.21 -10.66 2.56
C GLU A 260 21.26 -9.83 3.33
N VAL A 261 21.44 -8.57 2.92
CA VAL A 261 22.37 -7.63 3.58
C VAL A 261 21.68 -6.69 4.56
N ASN A 262 20.42 -6.95 4.92
CA ASN A 262 19.59 -6.17 5.84
C ASN A 262 19.43 -4.68 5.46
N TYR A 263 19.56 -4.32 4.18
CA TYR A 263 19.50 -2.93 3.74
C TYR A 263 18.18 -2.25 4.14
N GLN A 264 17.04 -2.87 3.85
CA GLN A 264 15.72 -2.30 4.16
C GLN A 264 15.53 -2.13 5.68
N ARG A 265 15.90 -3.13 6.47
CA ARG A 265 15.79 -3.07 7.94
C ARG A 265 16.64 -1.97 8.54
N ASN A 266 17.91 -1.89 8.13
CA ASN A 266 18.81 -0.87 8.63
C ASN A 266 18.27 0.52 8.28
N ARG A 267 17.79 0.72 7.04
CA ARG A 267 17.19 1.99 6.62
C ARG A 267 15.97 2.36 7.47
N ILE A 268 15.03 1.42 7.67
CA ILE A 268 13.85 1.65 8.51
C ILE A 268 14.27 2.00 9.94
N GLN A 269 15.26 1.30 10.49
CA GLN A 269 15.75 1.54 11.84
C GLN A 269 16.42 2.91 11.96
N ASP A 270 17.27 3.29 11.02
CA ASP A 270 17.94 4.60 11.00
C ASP A 270 16.93 5.76 10.90
N GLU A 271 15.88 5.60 10.11
CA GLU A 271 14.81 6.59 9.96
C GLU A 271 13.85 6.64 11.16
N SER A 272 13.82 5.61 12.00
CA SER A 272 12.94 5.53 13.18
C SER A 272 13.47 6.28 14.39
N MET A 273 14.77 6.62 14.40
CA MET A 273 15.46 7.35 15.48
C MET A 273 15.32 8.85 15.34
#